data_da8aec00d42a715c8efc14bb59b8a05d
#
_entry.id   da8aec00d42a715c8efc14bb59b8a05d
#
_cell.length_a   1.000
_cell.length_b   1.000
_cell.length_c   1.000
_cell.angle_alpha   90.00
_cell.angle_beta   90.00
_cell.angle_gamma   90.00
#
_symmetry.space_group_name_H-M   'P 1'
#
loop_
_entity.id
_entity.type
_entity.pdbx_description
1 polymer ?
#
loop_
_entity_poly.entity_id
_entity_poly.type
_entity_poly.pdbx_seq_one_letter_code
_entity_poly.pdbx_strand_id
1 'polypeptide(L)'
;MQIKCVSCGCNFRKATRNCKDGSKVSHWRCAEHNGCDSPSLREDLLEQMAAEVLGLDAFDAAAFREKIDRVEVLSSSELRFCFKDGRTVSRNWQPPERVGRPWTEEQRAKFKESIKGAYTPERRRQMSEHMKQLRKERGDKWRREK
;
A
#
# COMPACT_ATOMS: atom_id res chain seq x y z
N MET A 1 -10.32 -9.01 -12.39
CA MET A 1 -10.18 -7.53 -12.45
C MET A 1 -8.73 -7.23 -12.82
N GLN A 2 -8.49 -6.48 -13.88
CA GLN A 2 -7.16 -6.03 -14.28
C GLN A 2 -7.01 -4.54 -13.96
N ILE A 3 -5.99 -4.20 -13.16
CA ILE A 3 -5.70 -2.81 -12.77
C ILE A 3 -4.27 -2.52 -13.19
N LYS A 4 -4.08 -1.48 -13.99
CA LYS A 4 -2.76 -1.05 -14.50
C LYS A 4 -2.31 0.27 -13.88
N CYS A 5 -1.05 0.35 -13.59
CA CYS A 5 -0.38 1.59 -13.22
C CYS A 5 0.06 2.33 -14.48
N VAL A 6 -0.38 3.56 -14.67
CA VAL A 6 0.05 4.36 -15.83
C VAL A 6 1.50 4.83 -15.66
N SER A 7 1.94 5.08 -14.43
CA SER A 7 3.29 5.58 -14.15
C SER A 7 4.41 4.60 -14.52
N CYS A 8 4.22 3.29 -14.28
CA CYS A 8 5.25 2.27 -14.55
C CYS A 8 4.79 1.14 -15.49
N GLY A 9 3.51 1.14 -15.93
CA GLY A 9 2.95 0.10 -16.81
C GLY A 9 2.66 -1.25 -16.14
N CYS A 10 3.04 -1.44 -14.86
CA CYS A 10 2.86 -2.69 -14.15
C CYS A 10 1.41 -2.90 -13.69
N ASN A 11 1.05 -4.15 -13.48
CA ASN A 11 -0.26 -4.49 -12.92
C ASN A 11 -0.27 -4.30 -11.40
N PHE A 12 -1.44 -3.95 -10.86
CA PHE A 12 -1.68 -3.99 -9.43
C PHE A 12 -1.94 -5.42 -8.96
N ARG A 13 -1.50 -5.72 -7.76
CA ARG A 13 -1.74 -7.00 -7.07
C ARG A 13 -2.60 -6.77 -5.83
N LYS A 14 -3.53 -7.68 -5.60
CA LYS A 14 -4.35 -7.68 -4.39
C LYS A 14 -3.50 -8.14 -3.21
N ALA A 15 -3.58 -7.40 -2.13
CA ALA A 15 -3.00 -7.75 -0.84
C ALA A 15 -4.06 -7.61 0.25
N THR A 16 -4.16 -8.59 1.12
CA THR A 16 -5.12 -8.59 2.24
C THR A 16 -4.36 -8.44 3.55
N ARG A 17 -4.82 -7.55 4.40
CA ARG A 17 -4.28 -7.31 5.73
C ARG A 17 -5.31 -7.69 6.79
N ASN A 18 -4.91 -8.49 7.76
CA ASN A 18 -5.70 -8.72 8.96
C ASN A 18 -5.53 -7.54 9.91
N CYS A 19 -6.64 -6.98 10.37
CA CYS A 19 -6.66 -5.94 11.39
C CYS A 19 -6.68 -6.56 12.79
N LYS A 20 -6.32 -5.78 13.80
CA LYS A 20 -6.28 -6.24 15.20
C LYS A 20 -7.65 -6.63 15.75
N ASP A 21 -8.72 -6.11 15.18
CA ASP A 21 -10.12 -6.39 15.51
C ASP A 21 -10.67 -7.66 14.82
N GLY A 22 -9.80 -8.41 14.11
CA GLY A 22 -10.18 -9.60 13.35
C GLY A 22 -10.75 -9.31 11.97
N SER A 23 -10.99 -8.05 11.60
CA SER A 23 -11.45 -7.69 10.25
C SER A 23 -10.33 -7.87 9.23
N LYS A 24 -10.72 -8.07 7.97
CA LYS A 24 -9.81 -8.17 6.83
C LYS A 24 -10.02 -6.98 5.90
N VAL A 25 -8.96 -6.28 5.60
CA VAL A 25 -8.97 -5.18 4.63
C VAL A 25 -8.14 -5.57 3.43
N SER A 26 -8.77 -5.58 2.28
CA SER A 26 -8.11 -5.83 1.01
C SER A 26 -7.77 -4.52 0.31
N HIS A 27 -6.61 -4.48 -0.30
CA HIS A 27 -6.16 -3.34 -1.07
C HIS A 27 -5.33 -3.80 -2.27
N TRP A 28 -5.29 -2.98 -3.28
CA TRP A 28 -4.52 -3.18 -4.48
C TRP A 28 -3.26 -2.31 -4.45
N ARG A 29 -2.12 -2.88 -4.79
CA ARG A 29 -0.82 -2.20 -4.87
C ARG A 29 -0.17 -2.46 -6.20
N CYS A 30 0.55 -1.46 -6.71
CA CYS A 30 1.40 -1.65 -7.88
C CYS A 30 2.40 -2.78 -7.61
N ALA A 31 2.64 -3.66 -8.59
CA ALA A 31 3.60 -4.74 -8.47
C ALA A 31 5.02 -4.22 -8.22
N GLU A 32 5.34 -3.05 -8.78
CA GLU A 32 6.62 -2.33 -8.61
C GLU A 32 6.59 -1.31 -7.46
N HIS A 33 5.96 -1.65 -6.35
CA HIS A 33 5.69 -0.71 -5.25
C HIS A 33 6.93 -0.10 -4.59
N ASN A 34 8.11 -0.69 -4.75
CA ASN A 34 9.38 -0.15 -4.21
C ASN A 34 10.01 0.90 -5.12
N GLY A 35 9.65 0.93 -6.40
CA GLY A 35 10.15 1.88 -7.40
C GLY A 35 9.06 2.76 -8.03
N CYS A 36 7.83 2.64 -7.54
CA CYS A 36 6.69 3.36 -8.08
C CYS A 36 5.89 4.03 -6.95
N ASP A 37 5.71 5.35 -7.05
CA ASP A 37 4.95 6.15 -6.08
C ASP A 37 3.43 6.02 -6.23
N SER A 38 2.97 5.04 -6.99
CA SER A 38 1.55 4.80 -7.20
C SER A 38 0.86 4.42 -5.89
N PRO A 39 -0.26 5.05 -5.53
CA PRO A 39 -0.93 4.84 -4.26
C PRO A 39 -1.56 3.46 -4.16
N SER A 40 -1.71 2.98 -2.93
CA SER A 40 -2.54 1.79 -2.64
C SER A 40 -4.01 2.15 -2.76
N LEU A 41 -4.78 1.35 -3.46
CA LEU A 41 -6.22 1.50 -3.65
C LEU A 41 -6.97 0.48 -2.79
N ARG A 42 -7.89 0.92 -1.95
CA ARG A 42 -8.74 0.03 -1.16
C ARG A 42 -9.75 -0.66 -2.07
N GLU A 43 -10.02 -1.92 -1.80
CA GLU A 43 -10.93 -2.72 -2.62
C GLU A 43 -12.37 -2.25 -2.53
N ASP A 44 -12.84 -1.94 -1.32
CA ASP A 44 -14.19 -1.42 -1.08
C ASP A 44 -14.46 -0.12 -1.84
N LEU A 45 -13.50 0.79 -1.86
CA LEU A 45 -13.60 2.04 -2.60
C LEU A 45 -13.62 1.80 -4.11
N LEU A 46 -12.78 0.91 -4.61
CA LEU A 46 -12.76 0.54 -6.03
C LEU A 46 -14.08 -0.11 -6.47
N GLU A 47 -14.65 -0.99 -5.64
CA GLU A 47 -15.93 -1.64 -5.89
C GLU A 47 -17.08 -0.62 -5.92
N GLN A 48 -17.10 0.32 -4.97
CA GLN A 48 -18.08 1.40 -4.97
C GLN A 48 -18.01 2.24 -6.25
N MET A 49 -16.81 2.68 -6.63
CA MET A 49 -16.62 3.47 -7.84
C MET A 49 -16.97 2.68 -9.11
N ALA A 50 -16.70 1.39 -9.13
CA ALA A 50 -17.07 0.52 -10.24
C ALA A 50 -18.59 0.37 -10.36
N ALA A 51 -19.31 0.25 -9.24
CA ALA A 51 -20.77 0.23 -9.22
C ALA A 51 -21.35 1.55 -9.77
N GLU A 52 -20.84 2.70 -9.31
CA GLU A 52 -21.26 4.04 -9.80
C GLU A 52 -21.01 4.19 -11.31
N VAL A 53 -19.87 3.75 -11.81
CA VAL A 53 -19.51 3.84 -13.25
C VAL A 53 -20.40 2.92 -14.10
N LEU A 54 -20.81 1.78 -13.55
CA LEU A 54 -21.71 0.82 -14.20
C LEU A 54 -23.20 1.19 -14.04
N GLY A 55 -23.54 2.18 -13.19
CA GLY A 55 -24.91 2.56 -12.89
C GLY A 55 -25.66 1.50 -12.06
N LEU A 56 -24.94 0.83 -11.15
CA LEU A 56 -25.46 -0.21 -10.27
C LEU A 56 -25.53 0.29 -8.83
N ASP A 57 -26.52 -0.17 -8.06
CA ASP A 57 -26.64 0.17 -6.64
C ASP A 57 -25.56 -0.52 -5.78
N ALA A 58 -25.05 -1.67 -6.22
CA ALA A 58 -24.00 -2.41 -5.57
C ALA A 58 -23.03 -3.01 -6.60
N PHE A 59 -21.80 -3.29 -6.17
CA PHE A 59 -20.80 -3.90 -7.04
C PHE A 59 -21.20 -5.32 -7.46
N ASP A 60 -21.23 -5.54 -8.76
CA ASP A 60 -21.41 -6.85 -9.38
C ASP A 60 -20.16 -7.23 -10.18
N ALA A 61 -19.49 -8.29 -9.71
CA ALA A 61 -18.27 -8.80 -10.33
C ALA A 61 -18.50 -9.39 -11.72
N ALA A 62 -19.69 -9.90 -12.02
CA ALA A 62 -20.04 -10.43 -13.34
C ALA A 62 -20.21 -9.29 -14.35
N ALA A 63 -21.03 -8.30 -14.01
CA ALA A 63 -21.24 -7.10 -14.82
C ALA A 63 -19.92 -6.32 -15.04
N PHE A 64 -19.07 -6.26 -14.01
CA PHE A 64 -17.75 -5.65 -14.15
C PHE A 64 -16.88 -6.37 -15.19
N ARG A 65 -16.76 -7.70 -15.10
CA ARG A 65 -15.98 -8.49 -16.07
C ARG A 65 -16.54 -8.45 -17.49
N GLU A 66 -17.84 -8.34 -17.61
CA GLU A 66 -18.51 -8.26 -18.91
C GLU A 66 -18.24 -6.93 -19.61
N LYS A 67 -18.35 -5.81 -18.88
CA LYS A 67 -18.32 -4.46 -19.46
C LYS A 67 -16.95 -3.78 -19.40
N ILE A 68 -16.17 -4.00 -18.33
CA ILE A 68 -14.88 -3.34 -18.11
C ILE A 68 -13.74 -4.25 -18.59
N ASP A 69 -12.87 -3.69 -19.42
CA ASP A 69 -11.63 -4.32 -19.86
C ASP A 69 -10.55 -4.19 -18.77
N ARG A 70 -10.27 -2.95 -18.36
CA ARG A 70 -9.26 -2.66 -17.34
C ARG A 70 -9.54 -1.36 -16.60
N VAL A 71 -8.92 -1.21 -15.45
CA VAL A 71 -8.86 0.04 -14.69
C VAL A 71 -7.42 0.57 -14.73
N GLU A 72 -7.26 1.84 -15.01
CA GLU A 72 -5.96 2.51 -15.04
C GLU A 72 -5.86 3.49 -13.87
N VAL A 73 -4.78 3.38 -13.10
CA VAL A 73 -4.45 4.32 -12.02
C VAL A 73 -3.58 5.41 -12.61
N LEU A 74 -4.16 6.61 -12.82
CA LEU A 74 -3.48 7.75 -13.44
C LEU A 74 -2.64 8.53 -12.44
N SER A 75 -3.21 8.75 -11.24
CA SER A 75 -2.55 9.52 -10.18
C SER A 75 -3.02 9.07 -8.81
N SER A 76 -2.58 9.76 -7.77
CA SER A 76 -3.06 9.54 -6.39
C SER A 76 -4.54 9.86 -6.18
N SER A 77 -5.18 10.49 -7.14
CA SER A 77 -6.56 10.94 -7.02
C SER A 77 -7.46 10.62 -8.20
N GLU A 78 -6.95 9.95 -9.24
CA GLU A 78 -7.72 9.70 -10.46
C GLU A 78 -7.59 8.26 -10.95
N LEU A 79 -8.73 7.62 -11.19
CA LEU A 79 -8.88 6.32 -11.82
C LEU A 79 -9.60 6.46 -13.16
N ARG A 80 -9.18 5.69 -14.15
CA ARG A 80 -9.84 5.57 -15.45
C ARG A 80 -10.34 4.15 -15.65
N PHE A 81 -11.64 4.02 -15.88
CA PHE A 81 -12.28 2.76 -16.24
C PHE A 81 -12.35 2.67 -17.77
N CYS A 82 -11.68 1.66 -18.33
CA CYS A 82 -11.70 1.39 -19.77
C CYS A 82 -12.71 0.27 -20.03
N PHE A 83 -13.73 0.59 -20.81
CA PHE A 83 -14.76 -0.38 -21.21
C PHE A 83 -14.32 -1.17 -22.43
N LYS A 84 -14.88 -2.37 -22.60
CA LYS A 84 -14.64 -3.20 -23.78
C LYS A 84 -15.20 -2.63 -25.07
N ASP A 85 -16.19 -1.74 -24.98
CA ASP A 85 -16.76 -1.00 -26.13
C ASP A 85 -15.91 0.20 -26.57
N GLY A 86 -14.74 0.42 -25.90
CA GLY A 86 -13.83 1.51 -26.19
C GLY A 86 -14.12 2.81 -25.42
N ARG A 87 -15.23 2.89 -24.70
CA ARG A 87 -15.50 4.06 -23.84
C ARG A 87 -14.52 4.08 -22.66
N THR A 88 -14.22 5.29 -22.19
CA THR A 88 -13.43 5.51 -20.97
C THR A 88 -14.14 6.48 -20.05
N VAL A 89 -14.15 6.19 -18.76
CA VAL A 89 -14.75 7.04 -17.73
C VAL A 89 -13.72 7.28 -16.63
N SER A 90 -13.36 8.53 -16.40
CA SER A 90 -12.48 8.91 -15.29
C SER A 90 -13.32 9.23 -14.05
N ARG A 91 -12.79 8.87 -12.89
CA ARG A 91 -13.33 9.21 -11.58
C ARG A 91 -12.23 9.66 -10.65
N ASN A 92 -12.49 10.73 -9.93
CA ASN A 92 -11.63 11.17 -8.86
C ASN A 92 -11.92 10.34 -7.60
N TRP A 93 -10.87 9.94 -6.91
CA TRP A 93 -10.95 9.27 -5.63
C TRP A 93 -10.02 9.95 -4.64
N GLN A 94 -10.39 9.91 -3.39
CA GLN A 94 -9.50 10.35 -2.33
C GLN A 94 -9.19 9.15 -1.44
N PRO A 95 -7.91 8.86 -1.22
CA PRO A 95 -7.56 7.86 -0.21
C PRO A 95 -8.17 8.32 1.11
N PRO A 96 -8.78 7.42 1.89
CA PRO A 96 -9.32 7.78 3.17
C PRO A 96 -8.22 8.45 3.99
N GLU A 97 -8.53 9.61 4.53
CA GLU A 97 -7.61 10.36 5.37
C GLU A 97 -7.11 9.42 6.48
N ARG A 98 -5.81 9.26 6.57
CA ARG A 98 -5.22 8.47 7.66
C ARG A 98 -5.38 9.27 8.93
N VAL A 99 -6.55 9.22 9.52
CA VAL A 99 -6.75 9.71 10.87
C VAL A 99 -5.93 8.80 11.78
N GLY A 100 -4.67 9.13 11.91
CA GLY A 100 -3.83 8.51 12.93
C GLY A 100 -4.54 8.78 14.26
N ARG A 101 -4.91 7.72 14.97
CA ARG A 101 -5.47 7.87 16.31
C ARG A 101 -4.46 8.70 17.11
N PRO A 102 -4.80 9.93 17.53
CA PRO A 102 -3.87 10.75 18.26
C PRO A 102 -3.51 9.98 19.52
N TRP A 103 -2.22 9.83 19.75
CA TRP A 103 -1.74 9.19 20.98
C TRP A 103 -2.23 9.98 22.16
N THR A 104 -2.84 9.30 23.12
CA THR A 104 -3.18 9.92 24.39
C THR A 104 -1.89 10.34 25.11
N GLU A 105 -1.99 11.31 25.98
CA GLU A 105 -0.83 11.83 26.71
C GLU A 105 -0.14 10.72 27.54
N GLU A 106 -0.95 9.81 28.10
CA GLU A 106 -0.49 8.61 28.80
C GLU A 106 0.28 7.64 27.87
N GLN A 107 -0.19 7.43 26.65
CA GLN A 107 0.50 6.61 25.65
C GLN A 107 1.83 7.24 25.22
N ARG A 108 1.87 8.57 25.06
CA ARG A 108 3.10 9.31 24.77
C ARG A 108 4.10 9.22 25.92
N ALA A 109 3.63 9.32 27.16
CA ALA A 109 4.48 9.20 28.34
C ALA A 109 5.09 7.81 28.44
N LYS A 110 4.26 6.74 28.34
CA LYS A 110 4.74 5.34 28.33
C LYS A 110 5.74 5.08 27.21
N PHE A 111 5.49 5.62 26.02
CA PHE A 111 6.42 5.47 24.89
C PHE A 111 7.75 6.20 25.14
N LYS A 112 7.72 7.43 25.65
CA LYS A 112 8.94 8.17 26.03
C LYS A 112 9.75 7.43 27.09
N GLU A 113 9.09 6.82 28.05
CA GLU A 113 9.73 6.04 29.11
C GLU A 113 10.36 4.75 28.58
N SER A 114 9.63 4.03 27.72
CA SER A 114 10.15 2.83 27.06
C SER A 114 11.36 3.13 26.16
N ILE A 115 11.37 4.27 25.46
CA ILE A 115 12.50 4.71 24.66
C ILE A 115 13.70 5.06 25.54
N LYS A 116 13.51 5.76 26.66
CA LYS A 116 14.60 6.07 27.59
C LYS A 116 15.31 4.80 28.08
N GLY A 117 14.54 3.75 28.43
CA GLY A 117 15.08 2.45 28.81
C GLY A 117 15.72 1.67 27.64
N ALA A 118 15.21 1.85 26.43
CA ALA A 118 15.71 1.16 25.25
C ALA A 118 16.99 1.78 24.64
N TYR A 119 17.24 3.07 24.87
CA TYR A 119 18.33 3.83 24.28
C TYR A 119 19.39 4.23 25.32
N THR A 120 19.76 3.32 26.21
CA THR A 120 20.91 3.54 27.09
C THR A 120 22.19 3.70 26.26
N PRO A 121 23.18 4.49 26.74
CA PRO A 121 24.47 4.64 26.04
C PRO A 121 25.16 3.32 25.76
N GLU A 122 25.02 2.34 26.67
CA GLU A 122 25.57 0.99 26.48
C GLU A 122 24.90 0.23 25.34
N ARG A 123 23.56 0.29 25.24
CA ARG A 123 22.83 -0.36 24.16
C ARG A 123 23.11 0.28 22.81
N ARG A 124 23.34 1.61 22.77
CA ARG A 124 23.80 2.28 21.54
C ARG A 124 25.16 1.79 21.10
N ARG A 125 26.11 1.58 22.04
CA ARG A 125 27.42 1.01 21.74
C ARG A 125 27.30 -0.39 21.19
N GLN A 126 26.54 -1.26 21.86
CA GLN A 126 26.29 -2.64 21.44
C GLN A 126 25.67 -2.70 20.02
N MET A 127 24.64 -1.89 19.76
CA MET A 127 24.04 -1.82 18.43
C MET A 127 25.04 -1.31 17.37
N SER A 128 25.84 -0.31 17.71
CA SER A 128 26.87 0.22 16.81
C SER A 128 27.94 -0.82 16.48
N GLU A 129 28.40 -1.56 17.49
CA GLU A 129 29.37 -2.65 17.32
C GLU A 129 28.78 -3.80 16.49
N HIS A 130 27.57 -4.21 16.80
CA HIS A 130 26.86 -5.22 16.03
C HIS A 130 26.68 -4.82 14.54
N MET A 131 26.29 -3.58 14.27
CA MET A 131 26.17 -3.07 12.91
C MET A 131 27.54 -2.99 12.19
N LYS A 132 28.62 -2.66 12.89
CA LYS A 132 29.99 -2.71 12.34
C LYS A 132 30.39 -4.14 11.98
N GLN A 133 30.07 -5.10 12.84
CA GLN A 133 30.34 -6.51 12.63
C GLN A 133 29.58 -7.06 11.42
N LEU A 134 28.26 -6.78 11.31
CA LEU A 134 27.45 -7.15 10.15
C LEU A 134 27.98 -6.55 8.82
N ARG A 135 28.47 -5.30 8.85
CA ARG A 135 29.08 -4.69 7.67
C ARG A 135 30.38 -5.37 7.28
N LYS A 136 31.19 -5.77 8.26
CA LYS A 136 32.43 -6.50 8.02
C LYS A 136 32.15 -7.89 7.40
N GLU A 137 31.23 -8.64 7.99
CA GLU A 137 30.81 -9.96 7.49
C GLU A 137 30.23 -9.89 6.07
N ARG A 138 29.39 -8.88 5.77
CA ARG A 138 28.88 -8.66 4.40
C ARG A 138 30.00 -8.28 3.43
N GLY A 139 30.94 -7.45 3.86
CA GLY A 139 32.10 -7.07 3.02
C GLY A 139 33.01 -8.23 2.72
N ASP A 140 33.22 -9.13 3.69
CA ASP A 140 34.03 -10.33 3.51
C ASP A 140 33.34 -11.38 2.62
N LYS A 141 32.01 -11.48 2.68
CA LYS A 141 31.23 -12.35 1.78
C LYS A 141 31.35 -11.89 0.32
N TRP A 142 31.25 -10.59 0.07
CA TRP A 142 31.39 -10.00 -1.28
C TRP A 142 32.80 -10.21 -1.88
N ARG A 143 33.83 -10.28 -1.05
CA ARG A 143 35.21 -10.53 -1.50
C ARG A 143 35.50 -12.00 -1.81
N ARG A 144 34.72 -12.94 -1.25
CA ARG A 144 34.87 -14.38 -1.50
C ARG A 144 34.12 -14.88 -2.72
N GLU A 145 33.15 -14.11 -3.21
CA GLU A 145 32.30 -14.44 -4.37
C GLU A 145 32.81 -13.79 -5.68
N LYS A 146 33.96 -13.12 -5.65
CA LYS A 146 34.71 -12.64 -6.83
C LYS A 146 35.99 -13.44 -7.03
#